data_194df25a636faed9f7fd4f1add6643ee
#
_entry.id   194df25a636faed9f7fd4f1add6643ee
#
_cell.length_a   1.000
_cell.length_b   1.000
_cell.length_c   1.000
_cell.angle_alpha   90.00
_cell.angle_beta   90.00
_cell.angle_gamma   90.00
#
_symmetry.space_group_name_H-M   'P 1'
#
loop_
_entity.id
_entity.type
_entity.pdbx_description
1 polymer ?
#
loop_
_entity_poly.entity_id
_entity_poly.type
_entity_poly.pdbx_seq_one_letter_code
_entity_poly.pdbx_strand_id
1 'polypeptide(L)'
;MRLVQLDATATAACAELEAEIFPDDSPWPYEGFLAELRDPRSVYIGLVTSAASRAGHSDEKGESPRRGAQGSHDAMALVGYAGLGVLGPDDDPEFEVRTIGLDPAWRGHGLGRMLLKTILYVADNAPGPVFLEVRTDNKPAIGLYESEGFTVLGTRKNYYQPSGADAFTMKREPKPD
;
A
#
# COMPACT_ATOMS: atom_id res chain seq x y z
N MET A 1 -11.77 -6.14 11.82
CA MET A 1 -10.62 -5.70 11.01
C MET A 1 -9.34 -6.00 11.76
N ARG A 2 -8.27 -6.44 11.08
CA ARG A 2 -7.01 -6.86 11.69
C ARG A 2 -5.84 -6.56 10.76
N LEU A 3 -4.71 -6.10 11.33
CA LEU A 3 -3.41 -6.05 10.64
C LEU A 3 -2.78 -7.44 10.67
N VAL A 4 -2.20 -7.84 9.53
CA VAL A 4 -1.47 -9.10 9.37
C VAL A 4 -0.20 -8.84 8.57
N GLN A 5 0.85 -9.60 8.84
CA GLN A 5 1.98 -9.68 7.93
C GLN A 5 1.56 -10.49 6.71
N LEU A 6 1.93 -10.02 5.52
CA LEU A 6 1.66 -10.71 4.25
C LEU A 6 2.88 -11.54 3.83
N ASP A 7 2.61 -12.66 3.25
CA ASP A 7 3.58 -13.55 2.60
C ASP A 7 3.12 -13.89 1.18
N ALA A 8 3.86 -14.76 0.50
CA ALA A 8 3.57 -15.15 -0.88
C ALA A 8 2.16 -15.73 -1.11
N THR A 9 1.46 -16.19 -0.07
CA THR A 9 0.07 -16.68 -0.19
C THR A 9 -0.92 -15.54 -0.45
N ALA A 10 -0.56 -14.31 -0.10
CA ALA A 10 -1.39 -13.12 -0.31
C ALA A 10 -1.25 -12.51 -1.71
N THR A 11 -0.36 -13.04 -2.58
CA THR A 11 -0.02 -12.43 -3.89
C THR A 11 -1.25 -12.13 -4.73
N ALA A 12 -2.16 -13.10 -4.88
CA ALA A 12 -3.37 -12.92 -5.70
C ALA A 12 -4.27 -11.81 -5.14
N ALA A 13 -4.49 -11.79 -3.82
CA ALA A 13 -5.33 -10.78 -3.19
C ALA A 13 -4.73 -9.37 -3.30
N CYS A 14 -3.38 -9.24 -3.22
CA CYS A 14 -2.71 -7.96 -3.44
C CYS A 14 -2.87 -7.48 -4.88
N ALA A 15 -2.64 -8.34 -5.87
CA ALA A 15 -2.74 -7.98 -7.28
C ALA A 15 -4.18 -7.63 -7.69
N GLU A 16 -5.18 -8.37 -7.18
CA GLU A 16 -6.60 -8.07 -7.40
C GLU A 16 -6.97 -6.70 -6.82
N LEU A 17 -6.59 -6.43 -5.56
CA LEU A 17 -6.88 -5.16 -4.90
C LEU A 17 -6.14 -4.00 -5.57
N GLU A 18 -4.88 -4.19 -5.99
CA GLU A 18 -4.10 -3.20 -6.75
C GLU A 18 -4.80 -2.80 -8.04
N ALA A 19 -5.28 -3.78 -8.83
CA ALA A 19 -6.00 -3.53 -10.07
C ALA A 19 -7.32 -2.77 -9.85
N GLU A 20 -8.01 -3.01 -8.72
CA GLU A 20 -9.22 -2.26 -8.34
C GLU A 20 -8.90 -0.81 -7.94
N ILE A 21 -7.77 -0.58 -7.28
CA ILE A 21 -7.40 0.75 -6.75
C ILE A 21 -6.75 1.64 -7.81
N PHE A 22 -5.94 1.06 -8.70
CA PHE A 22 -5.09 1.79 -9.66
C PHE A 22 -5.31 1.34 -11.12
N PRO A 23 -6.55 1.30 -11.62
CA PRO A 23 -6.85 0.74 -12.95
C PRO A 23 -6.15 1.48 -14.09
N ASP A 24 -5.83 2.76 -13.91
CA ASP A 24 -5.28 3.64 -14.96
C ASP A 24 -3.76 3.90 -14.84
N ASP A 25 -3.10 3.31 -13.85
CA ASP A 25 -1.69 3.60 -13.53
C ASP A 25 -0.76 2.38 -13.58
N SER A 26 -1.01 1.43 -14.51
CA SER A 26 -0.23 0.19 -14.63
C SER A 26 -0.11 -0.53 -13.27
N PRO A 27 -1.21 -1.07 -12.76
CA PRO A 27 -1.22 -1.74 -11.46
C PRO A 27 -0.15 -2.84 -11.43
N TRP A 28 0.46 -3.03 -10.28
CA TRP A 28 1.48 -4.07 -10.11
C TRP A 28 0.89 -5.44 -10.43
N PRO A 29 1.52 -6.20 -11.33
CA PRO A 29 1.04 -7.52 -11.70
C PRO A 29 1.31 -8.54 -10.60
N TYR A 30 0.68 -9.71 -10.73
CA TYR A 30 0.86 -10.84 -9.81
C TYR A 30 2.35 -11.17 -9.58
N GLU A 31 3.16 -11.23 -10.66
CA GLU A 31 4.59 -11.54 -10.60
C GLU A 31 5.38 -10.50 -9.81
N GLY A 32 4.99 -9.23 -9.90
CA GLY A 32 5.60 -8.15 -9.13
C GLY A 32 5.38 -8.34 -7.62
N PHE A 33 4.14 -8.56 -7.21
CA PHE A 33 3.83 -8.86 -5.81
C PHE A 33 4.48 -10.16 -5.33
N LEU A 34 4.52 -11.20 -6.16
CA LEU A 34 5.15 -12.47 -5.80
C LEU A 34 6.66 -12.29 -5.53
N ALA A 35 7.34 -11.50 -6.35
CA ALA A 35 8.75 -11.20 -6.16
C ALA A 35 8.99 -10.46 -4.84
N GLU A 36 8.23 -9.40 -4.58
CA GLU A 36 8.35 -8.61 -3.36
C GLU A 36 8.00 -9.41 -2.09
N LEU A 37 6.91 -10.19 -2.12
CA LEU A 37 6.49 -11.00 -0.96
C LEU A 37 7.42 -12.19 -0.67
N ARG A 38 8.34 -12.51 -1.58
CA ARG A 38 9.41 -13.50 -1.41
C ARG A 38 10.76 -12.89 -1.07
N ASP A 39 10.92 -11.58 -1.28
CA ASP A 39 12.17 -10.91 -0.99
C ASP A 39 12.34 -10.76 0.53
N PRO A 40 13.41 -11.33 1.13
CA PRO A 40 13.66 -11.19 2.56
C PRO A 40 13.97 -9.75 2.99
N ARG A 41 14.27 -8.86 2.04
CA ARG A 41 14.48 -7.43 2.27
C ARG A 41 13.21 -6.59 2.09
N SER A 42 12.05 -7.22 1.90
CA SER A 42 10.76 -6.57 1.82
C SER A 42 9.85 -6.96 2.97
N VAL A 43 9.13 -6.00 3.52
CA VAL A 43 8.12 -6.20 4.56
C VAL A 43 6.77 -5.72 4.03
N TYR A 44 5.80 -6.62 4.01
CA TYR A 44 4.43 -6.30 3.61
C TYR A 44 3.46 -6.55 4.73
N ILE A 45 2.56 -5.62 4.94
CA ILE A 45 1.44 -5.74 5.87
C ILE A 45 0.12 -5.60 5.14
N GLY A 46 -0.88 -6.31 5.60
CA GLY A 46 -2.24 -6.25 5.09
C GLY A 46 -3.24 -5.86 6.14
N LEU A 47 -4.29 -5.19 5.71
CA LEU A 47 -5.48 -4.93 6.49
C LEU A 47 -6.57 -5.87 6.01
N VAL A 48 -7.02 -6.77 6.88
CA VAL A 48 -8.02 -7.80 6.54
C VAL A 48 -9.29 -7.65 7.36
N THR A 49 -10.41 -7.97 6.73
CA THR A 49 -11.74 -8.01 7.36
C THR A 49 -12.47 -9.29 6.96
N SER A 50 -13.65 -9.57 7.52
CA SER A 50 -14.45 -10.67 7.02
C SER A 50 -14.93 -10.39 5.59
N ALA A 51 -14.99 -11.41 4.75
CA ALA A 51 -15.48 -11.26 3.38
C ALA A 51 -16.92 -10.70 3.31
N ALA A 52 -17.76 -11.07 4.28
CA ALA A 52 -19.10 -10.52 4.42
C ALA A 52 -19.10 -9.00 4.68
N SER A 53 -18.15 -8.50 5.49
CA SER A 53 -18.02 -7.06 5.75
C SER A 53 -17.52 -6.29 4.53
N ARG A 54 -16.62 -6.88 3.72
CA ARG A 54 -16.17 -6.27 2.47
C ARG A 54 -17.32 -6.15 1.48
N ALA A 55 -18.10 -7.23 1.27
CA ALA A 55 -19.25 -7.21 0.38
C ALA A 55 -20.29 -6.15 0.77
N GLY A 56 -20.60 -6.02 2.07
CA GLY A 56 -21.59 -5.04 2.56
C GLY A 56 -21.17 -3.57 2.38
N HIS A 57 -19.86 -3.26 2.29
CA HIS A 57 -19.37 -1.91 2.01
C HIS A 57 -19.40 -1.54 0.52
N SER A 58 -19.36 -2.54 -0.36
CA SER A 58 -19.42 -2.34 -1.82
C SER A 58 -20.84 -1.99 -2.31
N ASP A 59 -21.88 -2.38 -1.57
CA ASP A 59 -23.27 -2.29 -2.01
C ASP A 59 -23.91 -0.89 -1.82
N GLU A 60 -23.30 0.02 -1.09
CA GLU A 60 -23.81 1.40 -0.95
C GLU A 60 -23.75 2.23 -2.24
N LYS A 61 -23.15 1.71 -3.31
CA LYS A 61 -23.07 2.35 -4.64
C LYS A 61 -23.88 1.66 -5.75
N GLY A 62 -24.89 0.88 -5.41
CA GLY A 62 -26.01 0.61 -6.32
C GLY A 62 -25.83 -0.46 -7.39
N GLU A 63 -25.21 -1.60 -7.10
CA GLU A 63 -25.38 -2.82 -7.91
C GLU A 63 -25.78 -4.00 -7.05
N SER A 64 -26.87 -4.68 -7.43
CA SER A 64 -27.39 -5.85 -6.70
C SER A 64 -26.40 -7.02 -6.71
N PRO A 65 -26.20 -7.73 -5.59
CA PRO A 65 -25.25 -8.82 -5.50
C PRO A 65 -25.66 -9.99 -6.40
N ARG A 66 -24.74 -10.46 -7.23
CA ARG A 66 -24.89 -11.76 -7.91
C ARG A 66 -24.83 -12.87 -6.85
N ARG A 67 -25.98 -13.47 -6.53
CA ARG A 67 -26.10 -14.68 -5.74
C ARG A 67 -25.29 -15.80 -6.40
N GLY A 68 -24.21 -16.24 -5.79
CA GLY A 68 -23.47 -17.42 -6.20
C GLY A 68 -22.06 -17.55 -5.65
N ALA A 69 -21.89 -17.57 -4.35
CA ALA A 69 -20.75 -18.23 -3.72
C ALA A 69 -21.10 -18.52 -2.26
N GLN A 70 -21.49 -19.75 -1.95
CA GLN A 70 -21.46 -20.29 -0.60
C GLN A 70 -20.00 -20.51 -0.21
N GLY A 71 -19.31 -19.42 0.14
CA GLY A 71 -18.00 -19.43 0.79
C GLY A 71 -18.20 -19.41 2.29
N SER A 72 -17.44 -20.20 3.02
CA SER A 72 -17.47 -20.30 4.47
C SER A 72 -17.48 -18.91 5.14
N HIS A 73 -18.32 -18.71 6.15
CA HIS A 73 -18.49 -17.45 6.89
C HIS A 73 -17.23 -16.90 7.58
N ASP A 74 -16.07 -17.59 7.46
CA ASP A 74 -14.78 -17.25 8.05
C ASP A 74 -13.72 -16.76 7.03
N ALA A 75 -14.07 -16.61 5.76
CA ALA A 75 -13.12 -16.11 4.77
C ALA A 75 -12.74 -14.67 5.07
N MET A 76 -11.42 -14.39 5.16
CA MET A 76 -10.89 -13.05 5.32
C MET A 76 -10.64 -12.43 3.95
N ALA A 77 -10.97 -11.14 3.82
CA ALA A 77 -10.72 -10.35 2.61
C ALA A 77 -9.70 -9.26 2.90
N LEU A 78 -8.74 -9.08 1.99
CA LEU A 78 -7.79 -7.98 2.01
C LEU A 78 -8.52 -6.70 1.57
N VAL A 79 -8.39 -5.64 2.36
CA VAL A 79 -8.99 -4.32 2.07
C VAL A 79 -7.94 -3.21 2.00
N GLY A 80 -6.70 -3.50 2.36
CA GLY A 80 -5.58 -2.59 2.21
C GLY A 80 -4.26 -3.29 2.46
N TYR A 81 -3.19 -2.72 1.95
CA TYR A 81 -1.82 -3.24 2.14
C TYR A 81 -0.82 -2.09 2.09
N ALA A 82 0.37 -2.35 2.61
CA ALA A 82 1.54 -1.49 2.46
C ALA A 82 2.80 -2.35 2.39
N GLY A 83 3.72 -1.97 1.52
CA GLY A 83 5.02 -2.61 1.33
C GLY A 83 6.18 -1.64 1.57
N LEU A 84 7.20 -2.11 2.28
CA LEU A 84 8.45 -1.43 2.54
C LEU A 84 9.60 -2.31 2.06
N GLY A 85 10.43 -1.79 1.16
CA GLY A 85 11.68 -2.42 0.75
C GLY A 85 12.88 -1.84 1.51
N VAL A 86 13.86 -2.67 1.81
CA VAL A 86 15.15 -2.26 2.39
C VAL A 86 16.18 -2.25 1.27
N LEU A 87 16.82 -1.11 1.07
CA LEU A 87 17.84 -0.86 0.05
C LEU A 87 19.19 -0.60 0.72
N GLY A 88 20.25 -0.58 -0.08
CA GLY A 88 21.60 -0.32 0.41
C GLY A 88 22.19 -1.47 1.24
N PRO A 89 23.37 -1.30 1.81
CA PRO A 89 24.02 -2.27 2.68
C PRO A 89 23.38 -2.27 4.09
N ASP A 90 23.64 -3.31 4.87
CA ASP A 90 23.01 -3.48 6.19
C ASP A 90 23.50 -2.46 7.24
N ASP A 91 24.69 -1.89 7.04
CA ASP A 91 25.28 -0.86 7.90
C ASP A 91 24.90 0.58 7.48
N ASP A 92 24.31 0.76 6.31
CA ASP A 92 23.80 2.04 5.81
C ASP A 92 22.50 1.81 5.01
N PRO A 93 21.42 1.36 5.64
CA PRO A 93 20.18 1.03 4.95
C PRO A 93 19.44 2.29 4.51
N GLU A 94 18.76 2.16 3.38
CA GLU A 94 17.71 3.07 2.92
C GLU A 94 16.40 2.29 2.82
N PHE A 95 15.28 2.96 2.98
CA PHE A 95 13.97 2.34 2.91
C PHE A 95 13.16 2.96 1.79
N GLU A 96 12.32 2.16 1.16
CA GLU A 96 11.40 2.65 0.13
C GLU A 96 10.00 2.10 0.38
N VAL A 97 9.01 3.00 0.48
CA VAL A 97 7.61 2.59 0.41
C VAL A 97 7.31 2.16 -1.01
N ARG A 98 7.20 0.84 -1.24
CA ARG A 98 7.01 0.24 -2.56
C ARG A 98 5.64 0.55 -3.13
N THR A 99 4.64 0.29 -2.34
CA THR A 99 3.24 0.55 -2.66
C THR A 99 2.42 0.64 -1.38
N ILE A 100 1.35 1.39 -1.41
CA ILE A 100 0.36 1.47 -0.35
C ILE A 100 -1.01 1.64 -0.99
N GLY A 101 -1.89 0.71 -0.72
CA GLY A 101 -3.24 0.68 -1.28
C GLY A 101 -4.31 0.48 -0.21
N LEU A 102 -5.45 1.12 -0.41
CA LEU A 102 -6.63 0.95 0.45
C LEU A 102 -7.88 0.99 -0.43
N ASP A 103 -8.68 -0.04 -0.31
CA ASP A 103 -9.99 -0.15 -0.96
C ASP A 103 -10.78 1.17 -0.74
N PRO A 104 -11.27 1.80 -1.81
CA PRO A 104 -11.98 3.09 -1.74
C PRO A 104 -13.12 3.13 -0.71
N ALA A 105 -13.83 2.01 -0.52
CA ALA A 105 -14.91 1.92 0.47
C ALA A 105 -14.43 2.11 1.92
N TRP A 106 -13.14 1.88 2.18
CA TRP A 106 -12.54 1.95 3.51
C TRP A 106 -11.73 3.23 3.76
N ARG A 107 -11.72 4.15 2.80
CA ARG A 107 -11.02 5.44 2.93
C ARG A 107 -11.74 6.36 3.93
N GLY A 108 -11.04 7.37 4.43
CA GLY A 108 -11.61 8.37 5.37
C GLY A 108 -11.65 7.94 6.84
N HIS A 109 -11.24 6.69 7.18
CA HIS A 109 -11.28 6.14 8.53
C HIS A 109 -9.89 6.06 9.21
N GLY A 110 -8.89 6.75 8.67
CA GLY A 110 -7.53 6.73 9.22
C GLY A 110 -6.72 5.45 8.93
N LEU A 111 -7.26 4.51 8.15
CA LEU A 111 -6.66 3.21 7.89
C LEU A 111 -5.38 3.31 7.03
N GLY A 112 -5.34 4.23 6.07
CA GLY A 112 -4.12 4.51 5.29
C GLY A 112 -2.97 5.01 6.18
N ARG A 113 -3.29 5.86 7.16
CA ARG A 113 -2.31 6.31 8.17
C ARG A 113 -1.84 5.15 9.05
N MET A 114 -2.73 4.26 9.42
CA MET A 114 -2.38 3.08 10.21
C MET A 114 -1.43 2.16 9.43
N LEU A 115 -1.72 1.88 8.15
CA LEU A 115 -0.83 1.12 7.27
C LEU A 115 0.55 1.77 7.15
N LEU A 116 0.60 3.07 6.82
CA LEU A 116 1.85 3.82 6.69
C LEU A 116 2.65 3.78 7.99
N LYS A 117 2.05 4.10 9.13
CA LYS A 117 2.74 4.07 10.42
C LYS A 117 3.30 2.71 10.79
N THR A 118 2.61 1.63 10.41
CA THR A 118 3.07 0.27 10.71
C THR A 118 4.36 -0.06 9.95
N ILE A 119 4.45 0.28 8.65
CA ILE A 119 5.69 0.07 7.89
C ILE A 119 6.81 1.05 8.31
N LEU A 120 6.46 2.29 8.65
CA LEU A 120 7.42 3.26 9.16
C LEU A 120 8.01 2.85 10.52
N TYR A 121 7.24 2.14 11.36
CA TYR A 121 7.76 1.58 12.60
C TYR A 121 8.92 0.60 12.33
N VAL A 122 8.88 -0.15 11.23
CA VAL A 122 10.00 -1.03 10.83
C VAL A 122 11.21 -0.20 10.47
N ALA A 123 11.06 0.83 9.64
CA ALA A 123 12.15 1.72 9.25
C ALA A 123 12.73 2.52 10.44
N ASP A 124 11.89 2.92 11.39
CA ASP A 124 12.29 3.69 12.58
C ASP A 124 13.19 2.89 13.56
N ASN A 125 13.34 1.57 13.37
CA ASN A 125 14.26 0.73 14.14
C ASN A 125 15.67 0.62 13.51
N ALA A 126 15.93 1.36 12.42
CA ALA A 126 17.23 1.39 11.74
C ALA A 126 17.57 2.83 11.30
N PRO A 127 18.86 3.20 11.23
CA PRO A 127 19.29 4.57 10.98
C PRO A 127 19.29 4.88 9.47
N GLY A 128 18.14 4.87 8.82
CA GLY A 128 18.06 5.11 7.38
C GLY A 128 16.88 6.00 6.98
N PRO A 129 17.03 6.79 5.89
CA PRO A 129 15.94 7.57 5.33
C PRO A 129 14.91 6.67 4.66
N VAL A 130 13.68 7.16 4.58
CA VAL A 130 12.58 6.51 3.85
C VAL A 130 12.20 7.34 2.64
N PHE A 131 12.14 6.71 1.48
CA PHE A 131 11.75 7.32 0.21
C PHE A 131 10.40 6.78 -0.26
N LEU A 132 9.72 7.54 -1.09
CA LEU A 132 8.53 7.12 -1.84
C LEU A 132 8.34 7.98 -3.09
N GLU A 133 7.57 7.45 -4.05
CA GLU A 133 6.97 8.20 -5.14
C GLU A 133 5.46 8.30 -4.94
N VAL A 134 4.91 9.48 -5.26
CA VAL A 134 3.47 9.72 -5.22
C VAL A 134 3.04 10.62 -6.37
N ARG A 135 1.90 10.32 -7.00
CA ARG A 135 1.33 11.19 -8.04
C ARG A 135 1.16 12.62 -7.53
N THR A 136 1.56 13.60 -8.34
CA THR A 136 1.50 15.02 -7.96
C THR A 136 0.07 15.54 -7.76
N ASP A 137 -0.92 14.84 -8.30
CA ASP A 137 -2.35 15.15 -8.16
C ASP A 137 -3.03 14.40 -6.98
N ASN A 138 -2.35 13.43 -6.35
CA ASN A 138 -2.88 12.68 -5.20
C ASN A 138 -2.73 13.47 -3.89
N LYS A 139 -3.49 14.58 -3.78
CA LYS A 139 -3.43 15.47 -2.60
C LYS A 139 -3.68 14.77 -1.26
N PRO A 140 -4.64 13.82 -1.14
CA PRO A 140 -4.83 13.10 0.12
C PRO A 140 -3.61 12.30 0.56
N ALA A 141 -2.94 11.60 -0.35
CA ALA A 141 -1.73 10.83 -0.04
C ALA A 141 -0.55 11.76 0.30
N ILE A 142 -0.35 12.84 -0.46
CA ILE A 142 0.70 13.83 -0.19
C ILE A 142 0.52 14.40 1.23
N GLY A 143 -0.67 14.87 1.59
CA GLY A 143 -0.94 15.39 2.93
C GLY A 143 -0.76 14.35 4.05
N LEU A 144 -1.05 13.07 3.76
CA LEU A 144 -0.75 11.98 4.67
C LEU A 144 0.76 11.84 4.89
N TYR A 145 1.55 11.79 3.82
CA TYR A 145 3.02 11.64 3.90
C TYR A 145 3.67 12.84 4.58
N GLU A 146 3.29 14.07 4.22
CA GLU A 146 3.78 15.29 4.88
C GLU A 146 3.51 15.27 6.38
N SER A 147 2.33 14.82 6.81
CA SER A 147 1.98 14.71 8.23
C SER A 147 2.79 13.64 9.01
N GLU A 148 3.43 12.71 8.30
CA GLU A 148 4.33 11.70 8.87
C GLU A 148 5.83 12.06 8.65
N GLY A 149 6.11 13.30 8.24
CA GLY A 149 7.46 13.85 8.17
C GLY A 149 8.17 13.72 6.82
N PHE A 150 7.45 13.34 5.76
CA PHE A 150 8.02 13.36 4.41
C PHE A 150 8.06 14.77 3.83
N THR A 151 9.10 15.05 3.06
CA THR A 151 9.26 16.30 2.30
C THR A 151 9.53 15.99 0.84
N VAL A 152 9.09 16.85 -0.06
CA VAL A 152 9.31 16.71 -1.50
C VAL A 152 10.77 17.00 -1.82
N LEU A 153 11.47 16.08 -2.47
CA LEU A 153 12.83 16.25 -3.00
C LEU A 153 12.83 16.74 -4.44
N GLY A 154 11.88 16.30 -5.24
CA GLY A 154 11.83 16.65 -6.66
C GLY A 154 10.61 16.07 -7.36
N THR A 155 10.54 16.29 -8.67
CA THR A 155 9.45 15.81 -9.51
C THR A 155 10.02 14.96 -10.65
N ARG A 156 9.48 13.76 -10.80
CA ARG A 156 9.75 12.87 -11.93
C ARG A 156 8.65 13.04 -12.98
N LYS A 157 9.02 13.57 -14.14
CA LYS A 157 8.08 13.80 -15.23
C LYS A 157 7.67 12.52 -15.92
N ASN A 158 6.36 12.39 -16.27
CA ASN A 158 5.79 11.24 -16.98
C ASN A 158 6.12 9.90 -16.30
N TYR A 159 6.10 9.86 -14.99
CA TYR A 159 6.50 8.68 -14.21
C TYR A 159 5.47 7.55 -14.30
N TYR A 160 4.20 7.87 -14.12
CA TYR A 160 3.11 6.89 -14.16
C TYR A 160 2.65 6.65 -15.61
N GLN A 161 2.60 5.37 -16.01
CA GLN A 161 2.14 4.98 -17.35
C GLN A 161 0.85 4.15 -17.23
N PRO A 162 -0.07 4.24 -18.19
CA PRO A 162 -0.04 5.05 -19.41
C PRO A 162 -0.51 6.50 -19.21
N SER A 163 -0.91 6.90 -18.00
CA SER A 163 -1.52 8.21 -17.72
C SER A 163 -0.57 9.40 -18.02
N GLY A 164 0.76 9.17 -18.01
CA GLY A 164 1.75 10.21 -18.14
C GLY A 164 1.83 11.15 -16.93
N ALA A 165 1.21 10.77 -15.81
CA ALA A 165 1.21 11.61 -14.62
C ALA A 165 2.61 11.73 -14.01
N ASP A 166 2.91 12.93 -13.49
CA ASP A 166 4.15 13.21 -12.80
C ASP A 166 4.12 12.61 -11.37
N ALA A 167 5.29 12.26 -10.85
CA ALA A 167 5.46 11.89 -9.45
C ALA A 167 6.29 12.90 -8.69
N PHE A 168 5.94 13.15 -7.43
CA PHE A 168 6.88 13.65 -6.46
C PHE A 168 7.71 12.48 -5.91
N THR A 169 9.03 12.65 -5.87
CA THR A 169 9.88 11.86 -4.99
C THR A 169 9.88 12.55 -3.63
N MET A 170 9.50 11.82 -2.59
CA MET A 170 9.49 12.34 -1.22
C MET A 170 10.46 11.56 -0.34
N LYS A 171 11.02 12.24 0.66
CA LYS A 171 11.96 11.68 1.64
C LYS A 171 11.52 12.01 3.05
N ARG A 172 11.67 11.05 3.95
CA ARG A 172 11.60 11.23 5.39
C ARG A 172 12.95 10.89 5.99
N GLU A 173 13.50 11.81 6.77
CA GLU A 173 14.75 11.56 7.50
C GLU A 173 14.52 10.53 8.62
N PRO A 174 15.57 9.76 8.98
CA PRO A 174 15.48 8.88 10.13
C PRO A 174 15.12 9.66 11.41
N LYS A 175 14.41 9.00 12.32
CA LYS A 175 14.15 9.63 13.61
C LYS A 175 15.48 9.79 14.37
N PRO A 176 15.69 10.94 15.00
CA PRO A 176 16.81 11.07 15.94
C PRO A 176 16.63 10.09 17.11
N ASP A 177 17.74 9.53 17.55
CA ASP A 177 17.82 8.68 18.76
C ASP A 177 17.34 9.41 20.02
#